data_b5884df874f2591f0ce738f477d9cf2f
#
_entry.id   b5884df874f2591f0ce738f477d9cf2f
#
_cell.length_a   1.000
_cell.length_b   1.000
_cell.length_c   1.000
_cell.angle_alpha   90.00
_cell.angle_beta   90.00
_cell.angle_gamma   90.00
#
_symmetry.space_group_name_H-M   'P 1'
#
loop_
_entity.id
_entity.type
_entity.pdbx_description
1 polymer ?
#
loop_
_entity_poly.entity_id
_entity_poly.type
_entity_poly.pdbx_seq_one_letter_code
_entity_poly.pdbx_strand_id
1 'polypeptide(L)' 'MVQKTFAVSGMKCPHCKAKVEDALRAVAGVLQAEVNLPDANVTVSYDEVLVQPKMLKDAVDLLGRFELSL' A
#
# COMPACT_ATOMS: atom_id res chain seq x y z
N MET A 1 -15.33 -3.58 6.63
CA MET A 1 -13.88 -3.74 6.49
C MET A 1 -13.57 -4.70 5.37
N VAL A 2 -12.61 -4.36 4.53
CA VAL A 2 -12.21 -5.20 3.41
C VAL A 2 -10.71 -5.38 3.41
N GLN A 3 -10.26 -6.46 2.80
CA GLN A 3 -8.86 -6.76 2.59
C GLN A 3 -8.64 -6.95 1.11
N LYS A 4 -7.71 -6.21 0.54
CA LYS A 4 -7.39 -6.29 -0.88
C LYS A 4 -5.90 -6.33 -1.10
N THR A 5 -5.49 -6.99 -2.18
CA THR A 5 -4.08 -7.08 -2.58
C THR A 5 -3.90 -6.27 -3.86
N PHE A 6 -2.91 -5.38 -3.84
CA PHE A 6 -2.58 -4.53 -4.97
C PHE A 6 -1.16 -4.81 -5.42
N ALA A 7 -0.93 -4.82 -6.73
CA ALA A 7 0.43 -4.91 -7.26
C ALA A 7 1.13 -3.57 -7.06
N VAL A 8 2.39 -3.63 -6.63
CA VAL A 8 3.21 -2.42 -6.44
C VAL A 8 4.52 -2.63 -7.17
N SER A 9 4.86 -1.71 -8.05
CA SER A 9 6.14 -1.75 -8.77
C SER A 9 7.16 -0.83 -8.12
N GLY A 10 8.44 -1.12 -8.33
CA GLY A 10 9.54 -0.32 -7.81
C GLY A 10 10.10 -0.79 -6.48
N MET A 11 9.51 -1.80 -5.86
CA MET A 11 10.03 -2.33 -4.59
C MET A 11 11.17 -3.32 -4.88
N LYS A 12 12.39 -2.93 -4.53
CA LYS A 12 13.57 -3.75 -4.80
C LYS A 12 14.33 -4.15 -3.55
N CYS A 13 13.98 -3.64 -2.38
CA CYS A 13 14.71 -3.90 -1.15
C CYS A 13 13.79 -3.86 0.06
N PRO A 14 14.24 -4.40 1.22
CA PRO A 14 13.42 -4.38 2.44
C PRO A 14 13.06 -2.97 2.91
N HIS A 15 13.92 -1.99 2.66
CA HIS A 15 13.62 -0.60 3.01
C HIS A 15 12.43 -0.07 2.23
N CYS A 16 12.30 -0.47 0.97
CA CYS A 16 11.16 -0.09 0.15
C CYS A 16 9.87 -0.67 0.72
N LYS A 17 9.91 -1.92 1.17
CA LYS A 17 8.78 -2.56 1.84
C LYS A 17 8.31 -1.73 3.03
N ALA A 18 9.24 -1.36 3.91
CA ALA A 18 8.91 -0.60 5.11
C ALA A 18 8.30 0.75 4.76
N LYS A 19 8.83 1.43 3.75
CA LYS A 19 8.32 2.73 3.33
C LYS A 19 6.88 2.64 2.81
N VAL A 20 6.61 1.63 2.01
CA VAL A 20 5.26 1.43 1.46
C VAL A 20 4.28 1.10 2.58
N GLU A 21 4.67 0.21 3.48
CA GLU A 21 3.82 -0.14 4.62
C GLU A 21 3.51 1.07 5.49
N ASP A 22 4.53 1.86 5.82
CA ASP A 22 4.37 3.04 6.66
C ASP A 22 3.46 4.08 5.99
N ALA A 23 3.66 4.30 4.68
CA ALA A 23 2.84 5.25 3.95
C ALA A 23 1.37 4.84 3.94
N LEU A 24 1.10 3.56 3.76
CA LEU A 24 -0.28 3.06 3.75
C LEU A 24 -0.90 3.10 5.14
N ARG A 25 -0.14 2.75 6.17
CA ARG A 25 -0.64 2.81 7.55
C ARG A 25 -0.93 4.23 8.01
N ALA A 26 -0.29 5.22 7.40
CA ALA A 26 -0.55 6.62 7.71
C ALA A 26 -1.88 7.11 7.16
N VAL A 27 -2.50 6.38 6.26
CA VAL A 27 -3.81 6.74 5.73
C VAL A 27 -4.88 6.42 6.77
N ALA A 28 -5.70 7.42 7.11
CA ALA A 28 -6.79 7.22 8.07
C ALA A 28 -7.76 6.18 7.53
N GLY A 29 -8.12 5.20 8.36
CA GLY A 29 -9.01 4.11 7.96
C GLY A 29 -8.29 2.84 7.54
N VAL A 30 -6.97 2.88 7.37
CA VAL A 30 -6.18 1.68 7.11
C VAL A 30 -5.84 1.02 8.45
N LEU A 31 -6.18 -0.26 8.56
CA LEU A 31 -5.93 -1.03 9.77
C LEU A 31 -4.60 -1.76 9.71
N GLN A 32 -4.26 -2.27 8.54
CA GLN A 32 -3.05 -3.06 8.36
C GLN A 32 -2.60 -2.99 6.92
N ALA A 33 -1.29 -2.98 6.71
CA ALA A 33 -0.70 -3.04 5.39
C ALA A 33 0.51 -3.98 5.46
N GLU A 34 0.56 -4.96 4.57
CA GLU A 34 1.63 -5.94 4.53
C GLU A 34 2.12 -6.08 3.08
N VAL A 35 3.40 -5.84 2.89
CA VAL A 35 4.04 -5.94 1.57
C VAL A 35 4.65 -7.32 1.41
N ASN A 36 4.47 -7.92 0.24
CA ASN A 36 5.12 -9.16 -0.15
C ASN A 36 6.12 -8.85 -1.26
N LEU A 37 7.41 -8.84 -0.94
CA LEU A 37 8.46 -8.51 -1.90
C LEU A 37 8.59 -9.52 -3.05
N PRO A 38 8.58 -10.84 -2.79
CA PRO A 38 8.68 -11.82 -3.87
C PRO A 38 7.58 -11.66 -4.93
N ASP A 39 6.40 -11.28 -4.51
CA ASP A 39 5.25 -11.13 -5.41
C ASP A 39 5.05 -9.69 -5.84
N ALA A 40 5.82 -8.77 -5.28
CA ALA A 40 5.72 -7.33 -5.58
C ALA A 40 4.30 -6.81 -5.40
N ASN A 41 3.67 -7.18 -4.29
CA ASN A 41 2.32 -6.72 -3.99
C ASN A 41 2.20 -6.31 -2.52
N VAL A 42 1.08 -5.67 -2.20
CA VAL A 42 0.75 -5.28 -0.83
C VAL A 42 -0.69 -5.68 -0.54
N THR A 43 -0.90 -6.29 0.63
CA THR A 43 -2.23 -6.61 1.12
C THR A 43 -2.61 -5.58 2.16
N VAL A 44 -3.73 -4.90 1.94
CA VAL A 44 -4.19 -3.82 2.80
C VAL A 44 -5.55 -4.17 3.37
N SER A 45 -5.68 -4.06 4.69
CA SER A 45 -6.96 -4.16 5.38
C SER A 45 -7.39 -2.74 5.75
N TYR A 46 -8.55 -2.33 5.30
CA TYR A 46 -9.01 -0.97 5.50
C TYR A 46 -10.53 -0.90 5.57
N ASP A 47 -11.02 0.22 6.11
CA ASP A 47 -12.45 0.50 6.15
C ASP A 47 -12.84 1.17 4.83
N GLU A 48 -13.61 0.47 4.01
CA GLU A 48 -14.01 0.95 2.69
C GLU A 48 -14.90 2.19 2.75
N VAL A 49 -15.49 2.47 3.88
CA VAL A 49 -16.29 3.69 4.08
C VAL A 49 -15.39 4.91 4.21
N LEU A 50 -14.22 4.74 4.83
CA LEU A 50 -13.28 5.83 5.09
C LEU A 50 -12.20 5.94 4.02
N VAL A 51 -11.83 4.83 3.40
CA VAL A 51 -10.70 4.77 2.47
C VAL A 51 -11.14 4.19 1.14
N GLN A 52 -10.72 4.85 0.06
CA GLN A 52 -10.89 4.34 -1.29
C GLN A 52 -9.56 3.84 -1.82
N PRO A 53 -9.55 2.84 -2.74
CA PRO A 53 -8.29 2.36 -3.32
C PRO A 53 -7.43 3.46 -3.93
N LYS A 54 -8.07 4.49 -4.51
CA LYS A 54 -7.36 5.64 -5.06
C LYS A 54 -6.52 6.34 -4.01
N MET A 55 -7.00 6.42 -2.77
CA MET A 55 -6.27 7.05 -1.67
C MET A 55 -5.01 6.26 -1.34
N LEU A 56 -5.09 4.93 -1.43
CA LEU A 56 -3.95 4.06 -1.21
C LEU A 56 -2.90 4.26 -2.32
N LYS A 57 -3.37 4.36 -3.55
CA LYS A 57 -2.49 4.63 -4.70
C LYS A 57 -1.79 5.98 -4.52
N ASP A 58 -2.53 7.01 -4.13
CA ASP A 58 -1.96 8.34 -3.92
C ASP A 58 -0.90 8.33 -2.83
N ALA A 59 -1.14 7.60 -1.74
CA ALA A 59 -0.18 7.50 -0.65
C ALA A 59 1.14 6.87 -1.12
N VAL A 60 1.06 5.85 -1.96
CA VAL A 60 2.25 5.21 -2.53
C VAL A 60 2.93 6.12 -3.53
N ASP A 61 2.16 6.82 -4.37
CA ASP A 61 2.70 7.73 -5.37
C ASP A 61 3.48 8.89 -4.74
N LEU A 62 3.09 9.32 -3.54
CA LEU A 62 3.80 10.38 -2.82
C LEU A 62 5.24 10.01 -2.48
N LEU A 63 5.54 8.72 -2.42
CA LEU A 63 6.91 8.26 -2.20
C LEU A 63 7.82 8.50 -3.41
N GLY A 64 7.24 8.67 -4.59
CA GLY A 64 7.95 9.04 -5.81
C GLY A 64 8.74 7.93 -6.49
N ARG A 65 8.77 6.75 -5.91
CA ARG A 65 9.56 5.61 -6.44
C ARG A 65 8.73 4.38 -6.73
N PHE A 66 7.49 4.37 -6.30
CA PHE A 66 6.64 3.20 -6.35
C PHE A 66 5.35 3.54 -7.07
N GLU A 67 4.75 2.53 -7.66
CA GLU A 67 3.46 2.67 -8.30
C GLU A 67 2.57 1.51 -7.87
N LEU A 68 1.43 1.85 -7.30
CA LEU A 68 0.43 0.87 -6.90
C LEU A 68 -0.59 0.75 -8.02
N SER A 69 -0.84 -0.48 -8.46
CA SER A 69 -1.83 -0.77 -9.49
C SER A 69 -3.16 -1.12 -8.85
N LEU A 70 -4.19 -0.44 -9.27
CA LEU A 70 -5.55 -0.68 -8.77
C LEU A 70 -6.22 -1.89 -9.42
#